data_f36554534f0d205424ae8cb980e1f090
#
_entry.id   f36554534f0d205424ae8cb980e1f090
#
_cell.length_a   1.000
_cell.length_b   1.000
_cell.length_c   1.000
_cell.angle_alpha   90.00
_cell.angle_beta   90.00
_cell.angle_gamma   90.00
#
_symmetry.space_group_name_H-M   'P 1'
#
loop_
_entity.id
_entity.type
_entity.pdbx_description
1 polymer ?
#
loop_
_entity_poly.entity_id
_entity_poly.type
_entity_poly.pdbx_seq_one_letter_code
_entity_poly.pdbx_strand_id
1 'polypeptide(L)'
;MLLERYGLEVVMAFIKDMVRMWLHAWKRFISIALISLLGVAVLTGIYAGCRDAFLATDRFFDTQGLHDIQVLSTAGLTDDDIAALRKISGVAKVQGERSQTVTVDLNGKKTVTMQEIGTNGIDQPYLQSGRMPEKSGEIAVTRKFIKDSGYKKGDHITVTPQDSASSASSATSSVSDSAESDSQTGENGSQMSDSGESDTQDGKSAARVTDSGESDNQAPGFPAELTIVGVVLDPQDLTNPDGYSGTNAFRSSATSDYTFFAPSDGVTGSMYTAVTVLVKGASDKDSFSDAYDDTVSEVADRIDGTVRKNRQQARHQELLDAGTKQIDEAKAQADKQFAAAQQQIDSNRSQLNQQIDQIVNMQAGAAAGSLDETTRETLRETVIAASPQLAEAKAQLDQAQSQLDQQKKDTERTLQSKQNELEDSIPQVRWYVQDRSQIGGFSSLKSDLESIQSLGNAFPIVFLLVAVMMSLTAMARMVEEDRGLIGTYTGLGYGRLAVASRYLLFALFACLIGGGLGLIAGFLGIPAFLLVVLRGLYVMPDVRLEYDWLYGTAGVALFVIGVLAATVYACVQEM
;
A
#
# COMPACT_ATOMS: atom_id res chain seq x y z
N MET A 1 20.79 77.63 8.62
CA MET A 1 19.90 77.62 9.83
C MET A 1 18.49 78.14 9.57
N LEU A 2 18.26 79.37 8.99
CA LEU A 2 16.85 79.81 8.70
C LEU A 2 16.17 79.01 7.57
N LEU A 3 16.86 78.62 6.52
CA LEU A 3 16.33 77.83 5.42
C LEU A 3 16.01 76.37 5.83
N GLU A 4 16.79 75.77 6.74
CA GLU A 4 16.51 74.41 7.28
C GLU A 4 15.30 74.42 8.23
N ARG A 5 15.13 75.48 9.06
CA ARG A 5 13.93 75.63 9.90
C ARG A 5 12.67 75.83 9.08
N TYR A 6 12.69 76.63 8.02
CA TYR A 6 11.55 76.79 7.10
C TYR A 6 11.21 75.47 6.39
N GLY A 7 12.23 74.69 5.97
CA GLY A 7 12.01 73.39 5.39
C GLY A 7 11.35 72.39 6.36
N LEU A 8 11.76 72.41 7.65
CA LEU A 8 11.20 71.50 8.67
C LEU A 8 9.74 71.86 9.05
N GLU A 9 9.42 73.16 9.11
CA GLU A 9 8.05 73.63 9.39
C GLU A 9 7.07 73.31 8.24
N VAL A 10 7.51 73.46 7.00
CA VAL A 10 6.72 73.06 5.81
C VAL A 10 6.49 71.59 5.75
N VAL A 11 7.50 70.77 6.06
CA VAL A 11 7.37 69.32 6.13
C VAL A 11 6.43 68.86 7.27
N MET A 12 6.53 69.49 8.45
CA MET A 12 5.64 69.21 9.58
C MET A 12 4.19 69.61 9.28
N ALA A 13 3.96 70.78 8.61
CA ALA A 13 2.64 71.19 8.18
C ALA A 13 2.01 70.15 7.19
N PHE A 14 2.82 69.70 6.22
CA PHE A 14 2.40 68.69 5.24
C PHE A 14 2.06 67.36 5.90
N ILE A 15 2.86 66.87 6.86
CA ILE A 15 2.59 65.65 7.62
C ILE A 15 1.29 65.80 8.45
N LYS A 16 1.12 66.94 9.12
CA LYS A 16 -0.08 67.19 9.94
C LYS A 16 -1.37 67.20 9.10
N ASP A 17 -1.31 67.79 7.91
CA ASP A 17 -2.43 67.80 6.99
C ASP A 17 -2.70 66.42 6.39
N MET A 18 -1.67 65.65 6.09
CA MET A 18 -1.77 64.25 5.67
C MET A 18 -2.46 63.37 6.72
N VAL A 19 -2.09 63.50 8.00
CA VAL A 19 -2.73 62.78 9.11
C VAL A 19 -4.20 63.18 9.27
N ARG A 20 -4.52 64.47 9.10
CA ARG A 20 -5.89 64.98 9.15
C ARG A 20 -6.76 64.40 8.01
N MET A 21 -6.20 64.29 6.78
CA MET A 21 -6.83 63.60 5.65
C MET A 21 -7.09 62.13 5.95
N TRP A 22 -6.15 61.43 6.54
CA TRP A 22 -6.32 60.01 6.91
C TRP A 22 -7.45 59.81 7.93
N LEU A 23 -7.54 60.68 8.93
CA LEU A 23 -8.60 60.66 9.92
C LEU A 23 -9.98 60.93 9.30
N HIS A 24 -10.02 61.76 8.25
CA HIS A 24 -11.28 62.03 7.55
C HIS A 24 -11.70 60.90 6.63
N ALA A 25 -10.76 60.21 5.99
CA ALA A 25 -10.97 59.08 5.08
C ALA A 25 -10.83 57.68 5.74
N TRP A 26 -10.99 57.60 7.09
CA TRP A 26 -10.72 56.38 7.85
C TRP A 26 -11.54 55.16 7.37
N LYS A 27 -12.74 55.32 6.86
CA LYS A 27 -13.57 54.24 6.32
C LYS A 27 -12.92 53.61 5.10
N ARG A 28 -12.30 54.42 4.19
CA ARG A 28 -11.58 53.92 3.01
C ARG A 28 -10.27 53.24 3.42
N PHE A 29 -9.58 53.80 4.42
CA PHE A 29 -8.38 53.20 5.00
C PHE A 29 -8.66 51.81 5.52
N ILE A 30 -9.70 51.65 6.34
CA ILE A 30 -10.10 50.36 6.88
C ILE A 30 -10.53 49.37 5.76
N SER A 31 -11.24 49.83 4.73
CA SER A 31 -11.62 48.97 3.61
C SER A 31 -10.41 48.39 2.88
N ILE A 32 -9.39 49.22 2.56
CA ILE A 32 -8.17 48.78 1.90
C ILE A 32 -7.35 47.89 2.84
N ALA A 33 -7.23 48.24 4.11
CA ALA A 33 -6.53 47.46 5.11
C ALA A 33 -7.21 46.07 5.32
N LEU A 34 -8.54 46.00 5.39
CA LEU A 34 -9.28 44.78 5.64
C LEU A 34 -9.21 43.82 4.45
N ILE A 35 -9.28 44.34 3.20
CA ILE A 35 -9.17 43.46 2.03
C ILE A 35 -7.72 42.96 1.86
N SER A 36 -6.71 43.80 2.18
CA SER A 36 -5.32 43.37 2.20
C SER A 36 -5.05 42.36 3.32
N LEU A 37 -5.65 42.56 4.51
CA LEU A 37 -5.60 41.59 5.61
C LEU A 37 -6.15 40.25 5.16
N LEU A 38 -7.37 40.22 4.58
CA LEU A 38 -8.03 38.99 4.18
C LEU A 38 -7.22 38.28 3.09
N GLY A 39 -6.75 39.02 2.07
CA GLY A 39 -6.00 38.43 0.98
C GLY A 39 -4.66 37.84 1.43
N VAL A 40 -3.90 38.58 2.26
CA VAL A 40 -2.63 38.09 2.82
C VAL A 40 -2.87 36.94 3.78
N ALA A 41 -3.90 37.01 4.64
CA ALA A 41 -4.22 35.94 5.58
C ALA A 41 -4.56 34.62 4.86
N VAL A 42 -5.39 34.68 3.82
CA VAL A 42 -5.76 33.46 3.05
C VAL A 42 -4.56 32.90 2.30
N LEU A 43 -3.76 33.76 1.63
CA LEU A 43 -2.55 33.35 0.92
C LEU A 43 -1.58 32.63 1.84
N THR A 44 -1.21 33.28 2.96
CA THR A 44 -0.20 32.74 3.87
C THR A 44 -0.74 31.62 4.73
N GLY A 45 -2.02 31.65 5.08
CA GLY A 45 -2.62 30.70 6.01
C GLY A 45 -2.88 29.32 5.41
N ILE A 46 -3.42 29.26 4.20
CA ILE A 46 -3.63 27.97 3.52
C ILE A 46 -2.29 27.35 3.18
N TYR A 47 -1.36 28.15 2.63
CA TYR A 47 0.00 27.68 2.34
C TYR A 47 0.69 27.12 3.59
N ALA A 48 0.74 27.88 4.68
CA ALA A 48 1.38 27.46 5.91
C ALA A 48 0.72 26.21 6.51
N GLY A 49 -0.61 26.16 6.52
CA GLY A 49 -1.34 25.01 7.06
C GLY A 49 -1.12 23.72 6.27
N CYS A 50 -1.12 23.78 4.95
CA CYS A 50 -0.81 22.62 4.10
C CYS A 50 0.67 22.21 4.26
N ARG A 51 1.61 23.17 4.22
CA ARG A 51 3.04 22.89 4.40
C ARG A 51 3.32 22.24 5.76
N ASP A 52 2.77 22.79 6.83
CA ASP A 52 2.98 22.27 8.18
C ASP A 52 2.37 20.86 8.34
N ALA A 53 1.24 20.58 7.66
CA ALA A 53 0.65 19.25 7.63
C ALA A 53 1.53 18.25 6.84
N PHE A 54 2.04 18.63 5.67
CA PHE A 54 2.98 17.82 4.89
C PHE A 54 4.24 17.51 5.69
N LEU A 55 4.88 18.51 6.28
CA LEU A 55 6.10 18.34 7.07
C LEU A 55 5.88 17.49 8.33
N ALA A 56 4.71 17.61 8.98
CA ALA A 56 4.39 16.79 10.15
C ALA A 56 4.23 15.33 9.76
N THR A 57 3.55 15.09 8.63
CA THR A 57 3.32 13.74 8.12
C THR A 57 4.61 13.10 7.60
N ASP A 58 5.43 13.87 6.89
CA ASP A 58 6.74 13.43 6.40
C ASP A 58 7.66 13.00 7.56
N ARG A 59 7.78 13.84 8.60
CA ARG A 59 8.50 13.48 9.84
C ARG A 59 7.96 12.22 10.51
N PHE A 60 6.65 12.03 10.48
CA PHE A 60 6.03 10.82 11.03
C PHE A 60 6.42 9.60 10.20
N PHE A 61 6.34 9.68 8.87
CA PHE A 61 6.72 8.60 7.97
C PHE A 61 8.20 8.22 8.13
N ASP A 62 9.09 9.20 8.20
CA ASP A 62 10.52 8.96 8.43
C ASP A 62 10.78 8.29 9.79
N THR A 63 10.08 8.74 10.84
CA THR A 63 10.23 8.19 12.19
C THR A 63 9.73 6.74 12.27
N GLN A 64 8.64 6.42 11.59
CA GLN A 64 8.09 5.06 11.54
C GLN A 64 8.74 4.20 10.45
N GLY A 65 9.60 4.79 9.61
CA GLY A 65 10.26 4.11 8.51
C GLY A 65 9.28 3.61 7.45
N LEU A 66 8.27 4.41 7.09
CA LEU A 66 7.35 4.02 6.03
C LEU A 66 8.13 3.67 4.77
N HIS A 67 7.88 2.49 4.20
CA HIS A 67 8.62 2.01 3.05
C HIS A 67 8.49 2.94 1.83
N ASP A 68 9.56 3.03 1.04
CA ASP A 68 9.58 3.79 -0.22
C ASP A 68 9.09 2.93 -1.39
N ILE A 69 9.46 1.63 -1.37
CA ILE A 69 9.09 0.67 -2.40
C ILE A 69 8.60 -0.61 -1.72
N GLN A 70 7.52 -1.17 -2.24
CA GLN A 70 7.02 -2.49 -1.88
C GLN A 70 7.09 -3.42 -3.08
N VAL A 71 7.62 -4.62 -2.88
CA VAL A 71 7.65 -5.67 -3.88
C VAL A 71 6.70 -6.78 -3.46
N LEU A 72 5.74 -7.09 -4.32
CA LEU A 72 4.78 -8.18 -4.16
C LEU A 72 5.05 -9.27 -5.19
N SER A 73 4.74 -10.53 -4.88
CA SER A 73 4.89 -11.66 -5.79
C SER A 73 3.66 -12.56 -5.76
N THR A 74 3.25 -13.06 -6.94
CA THR A 74 2.16 -14.05 -7.04
C THR A 74 2.50 -15.41 -6.46
N ALA A 75 3.80 -15.69 -6.23
CA ALA A 75 4.30 -16.97 -5.72
C ALA A 75 5.04 -16.83 -4.36
N GLY A 76 4.78 -15.73 -3.64
CA GLY A 76 5.52 -15.38 -2.42
C GLY A 76 6.95 -14.94 -2.73
N LEU A 77 7.64 -14.47 -1.71
CA LEU A 77 9.02 -13.99 -1.76
C LEU A 77 9.86 -14.77 -0.74
N THR A 78 11.15 -14.89 -1.00
CA THR A 78 12.11 -15.67 -0.22
C THR A 78 13.26 -14.83 0.29
N ASP A 79 14.09 -15.39 1.18
CA ASP A 79 15.32 -14.75 1.65
C ASP A 79 16.30 -14.42 0.51
N ASP A 80 16.31 -15.22 -0.55
CA ASP A 80 17.10 -14.95 -1.74
C ASP A 80 16.64 -13.70 -2.49
N ASP A 81 15.33 -13.43 -2.50
CA ASP A 81 14.77 -12.21 -3.08
C ASP A 81 15.19 -10.99 -2.26
N ILE A 82 15.13 -11.08 -0.92
CA ILE A 82 15.63 -10.05 -0.01
C ILE A 82 17.13 -9.81 -0.24
N ALA A 83 17.92 -10.89 -0.35
CA ALA A 83 19.35 -10.79 -0.58
C ALA A 83 19.69 -10.17 -1.95
N ALA A 84 18.87 -10.43 -2.97
CA ALA A 84 19.01 -9.82 -4.29
C ALA A 84 18.69 -8.33 -4.28
N LEU A 85 17.60 -7.92 -3.61
CA LEU A 85 17.21 -6.53 -3.47
C LEU A 85 18.22 -5.70 -2.67
N ARG A 86 18.82 -6.27 -1.61
CA ARG A 86 19.90 -5.61 -0.83
C ARG A 86 21.14 -5.24 -1.63
N LYS A 87 21.40 -5.93 -2.74
CA LYS A 87 22.56 -5.69 -3.60
C LYS A 87 22.36 -4.56 -4.60
N ILE A 88 21.15 -4.05 -4.72
CA ILE A 88 20.81 -2.99 -5.68
C ILE A 88 21.39 -1.66 -5.19
N SER A 89 22.07 -0.95 -6.09
CA SER A 89 22.57 0.39 -5.81
C SER A 89 21.40 1.35 -5.53
N GLY A 90 21.50 2.09 -4.43
CA GLY A 90 20.45 3.02 -4.00
C GLY A 90 19.49 2.43 -2.94
N VAL A 91 19.56 1.13 -2.66
CA VAL A 91 18.81 0.52 -1.56
C VAL A 91 19.52 0.77 -0.23
N ALA A 92 18.79 1.27 0.77
CA ALA A 92 19.30 1.51 2.12
C ALA A 92 19.01 0.34 3.06
N LYS A 93 17.74 -0.11 3.10
CA LYS A 93 17.29 -1.23 3.93
C LYS A 93 16.27 -2.06 3.16
N VAL A 94 16.22 -3.35 3.48
CA VAL A 94 15.23 -4.29 2.94
C VAL A 94 14.69 -5.13 4.09
N GLN A 95 13.38 -5.32 4.12
CA GLN A 95 12.68 -6.12 5.12
C GLN A 95 11.65 -7.01 4.43
N GLY A 96 11.64 -8.29 4.79
CA GLY A 96 10.53 -9.18 4.43
C GLY A 96 9.38 -8.94 5.38
N GLU A 97 8.18 -8.97 4.88
CA GLU A 97 6.92 -8.83 5.61
C GLU A 97 6.12 -10.12 5.47
N ARG A 98 5.66 -10.65 6.60
CA ARG A 98 4.74 -11.78 6.63
C ARG A 98 3.38 -11.28 7.08
N SER A 99 2.37 -11.53 6.26
CA SER A 99 1.00 -11.18 6.58
C SER A 99 0.04 -12.31 6.20
N GLN A 100 -1.08 -12.40 6.91
CA GLN A 100 -2.13 -13.39 6.67
C GLN A 100 -3.50 -12.74 6.86
N THR A 101 -4.42 -13.00 5.94
CA THR A 101 -5.81 -12.60 6.13
C THR A 101 -6.53 -13.65 6.97
N VAL A 102 -7.15 -13.19 8.06
CA VAL A 102 -7.95 -13.99 8.98
C VAL A 102 -9.33 -13.39 9.15
N THR A 103 -10.25 -14.14 9.71
CA THR A 103 -11.58 -13.65 10.06
C THR A 103 -11.78 -13.62 11.56
N VAL A 104 -12.45 -12.58 12.05
CA VAL A 104 -12.90 -12.43 13.44
C VAL A 104 -14.42 -12.25 13.46
N ASP A 105 -15.09 -12.80 14.47
CA ASP A 105 -16.55 -12.63 14.65
C ASP A 105 -16.83 -11.41 15.56
N LEU A 106 -17.35 -10.35 14.95
CA LEU A 106 -17.74 -9.10 15.59
C LEU A 106 -19.17 -8.74 15.18
N ASN A 107 -20.17 -9.43 15.73
CA ASN A 107 -21.56 -9.27 15.24
C ASN A 107 -21.70 -9.54 13.72
N GLY A 108 -20.90 -10.49 13.21
CA GLY A 108 -20.71 -10.85 11.81
C GLY A 108 -19.22 -11.02 11.49
N LYS A 109 -18.94 -11.84 10.48
CA LYS A 109 -17.56 -12.11 10.04
C LYS A 109 -16.92 -10.83 9.48
N LYS A 110 -15.78 -10.45 10.06
CA LYS A 110 -14.95 -9.33 9.64
C LYS A 110 -13.58 -9.84 9.23
N THR A 111 -13.02 -9.23 8.20
CA THR A 111 -11.68 -9.56 7.71
C THR A 111 -10.61 -8.75 8.44
N VAL A 112 -9.54 -9.42 8.82
CA VAL A 112 -8.41 -8.83 9.51
C VAL A 112 -7.12 -9.23 8.80
N THR A 113 -6.26 -8.28 8.51
CA THR A 113 -4.89 -8.56 8.10
C THR A 113 -4.03 -8.67 9.36
N MET A 114 -3.52 -9.87 9.63
CA MET A 114 -2.45 -10.09 10.59
C MET A 114 -1.13 -9.71 9.92
N GLN A 115 -0.37 -8.81 10.52
CA GLN A 115 0.89 -8.31 9.99
C GLN A 115 2.00 -8.52 11.02
N GLU A 116 3.13 -9.06 10.58
CA GLU A 116 4.32 -9.15 11.40
C GLU A 116 4.98 -7.79 11.59
N ILE A 117 5.39 -7.47 12.81
CA ILE A 117 6.20 -6.30 13.10
C ILE A 117 7.65 -6.62 12.74
N GLY A 118 8.15 -5.98 11.69
CA GLY A 118 9.52 -6.18 11.25
C GLY A 118 10.57 -5.64 12.22
N THR A 119 11.77 -6.21 12.18
CA THR A 119 12.87 -5.87 13.11
C THR A 119 13.82 -4.81 12.55
N ASN A 120 13.77 -4.50 11.25
CA ASN A 120 14.69 -3.57 10.59
C ASN A 120 14.25 -2.09 10.67
N GLY A 121 13.15 -1.80 11.36
CA GLY A 121 12.64 -0.44 11.55
C GLY A 121 11.96 0.12 10.30
N ILE A 122 11.38 -0.76 9.45
CA ILE A 122 10.51 -0.37 8.34
C ILE A 122 9.07 -0.62 8.77
N ASP A 123 8.16 0.28 8.42
CA ASP A 123 6.71 0.23 8.69
C ASP A 123 6.36 -0.03 10.16
N GLN A 124 7.06 0.64 11.07
CA GLN A 124 6.84 0.42 12.49
C GLN A 124 5.53 1.04 12.96
N PRO A 125 4.60 0.26 13.55
CA PRO A 125 3.36 0.80 14.09
C PRO A 125 3.63 1.75 15.26
N TYR A 126 2.96 2.91 15.26
CA TYR A 126 3.13 3.93 16.30
C TYR A 126 2.27 3.63 17.51
N LEU A 127 2.89 3.37 18.67
CA LEU A 127 2.18 3.06 19.91
C LEU A 127 1.40 4.27 20.43
N GLN A 128 0.08 4.16 20.50
CA GLN A 128 -0.81 5.17 21.07
C GLN A 128 -1.13 4.89 22.55
N SER A 129 -1.31 3.61 22.92
CA SER A 129 -1.56 3.24 24.31
C SER A 129 -1.22 1.76 24.59
N GLY A 130 -0.82 1.44 25.81
CA GLY A 130 -0.43 0.08 26.18
C GLY A 130 1.07 -0.16 25.96
N ARG A 131 1.43 -1.30 25.39
CA ARG A 131 2.79 -1.65 25.02
C ARG A 131 2.81 -2.37 23.66
N MET A 132 3.96 -2.44 23.03
CA MET A 132 4.15 -3.28 21.85
C MET A 132 4.08 -4.76 22.22
N PRO A 133 3.57 -5.62 21.34
CA PRO A 133 3.57 -7.07 21.53
C PRO A 133 5.00 -7.62 21.44
N GLU A 134 5.38 -8.48 22.38
CA GLU A 134 6.72 -9.07 22.46
C GLU A 134 6.70 -10.60 22.39
N LYS A 135 5.56 -11.22 22.74
CA LYS A 135 5.42 -12.67 22.84
C LYS A 135 4.42 -13.21 21.83
N SER A 136 4.62 -14.45 21.42
CA SER A 136 3.64 -15.19 20.62
C SER A 136 2.24 -15.11 21.25
N GLY A 137 1.21 -14.85 20.43
CA GLY A 137 -0.16 -14.67 20.89
C GLY A 137 -0.50 -13.27 21.42
N GLU A 138 0.46 -12.36 21.55
CA GLU A 138 0.19 -10.95 21.83
C GLU A 138 0.00 -10.17 20.54
N ILE A 139 -0.93 -9.21 20.53
CA ILE A 139 -1.17 -8.31 19.40
C ILE A 139 -1.33 -6.86 19.82
N ALA A 140 -0.94 -5.96 18.90
CA ALA A 140 -1.38 -4.58 18.92
C ALA A 140 -2.44 -4.39 17.83
N VAL A 141 -3.49 -3.65 18.15
CA VAL A 141 -4.63 -3.41 17.25
C VAL A 141 -4.79 -1.93 16.95
N THR A 142 -5.43 -1.60 15.84
CA THR A 142 -5.73 -0.22 15.50
C THR A 142 -6.85 0.35 16.38
N ARG A 143 -6.86 1.66 16.56
CA ARG A 143 -7.93 2.35 17.31
C ARG A 143 -9.32 2.13 16.68
N LYS A 144 -9.39 1.99 15.35
CA LYS A 144 -10.61 1.66 14.62
C LYS A 144 -11.23 0.36 15.14
N PHE A 145 -10.41 -0.69 15.30
CA PHE A 145 -10.86 -1.97 15.84
C PHE A 145 -11.46 -1.82 17.25
N ILE A 146 -10.75 -1.14 18.17
CA ILE A 146 -11.23 -0.91 19.55
C ILE A 146 -12.58 -0.18 19.57
N LYS A 147 -12.73 0.83 18.71
CA LYS A 147 -13.98 1.60 18.64
C LYS A 147 -15.17 0.79 18.12
N ASP A 148 -14.94 0.02 17.05
CA ASP A 148 -16.01 -0.70 16.36
C ASP A 148 -16.42 -1.96 17.12
N SER A 149 -15.45 -2.63 17.78
CA SER A 149 -15.66 -3.90 18.49
C SER A 149 -16.04 -3.73 19.97
N GLY A 150 -15.61 -2.64 20.61
CA GLY A 150 -15.76 -2.42 22.05
C GLY A 150 -14.77 -3.21 22.91
N TYR A 151 -13.84 -3.98 22.31
CA TYR A 151 -12.77 -4.68 23.03
C TYR A 151 -11.83 -3.71 23.76
N LYS A 152 -11.13 -4.22 24.76
CA LYS A 152 -10.17 -3.48 25.59
C LYS A 152 -8.83 -4.19 25.65
N LYS A 153 -7.81 -3.46 26.08
CA LYS A 153 -6.51 -4.06 26.39
C LYS A 153 -6.65 -5.14 27.47
N GLY A 154 -6.06 -6.30 27.22
CA GLY A 154 -6.14 -7.49 28.05
C GLY A 154 -7.20 -8.50 27.60
N ASP A 155 -8.09 -8.13 26.69
CA ASP A 155 -9.09 -9.05 26.17
C ASP A 155 -8.48 -10.06 25.20
N HIS A 156 -9.10 -11.23 25.14
CA HIS A 156 -8.71 -12.33 24.25
C HIS A 156 -9.61 -12.35 23.01
N ILE A 157 -9.00 -12.64 21.88
CA ILE A 157 -9.68 -12.72 20.58
C ILE A 157 -9.27 -14.04 19.92
N THR A 158 -10.24 -14.74 19.36
CA THR A 158 -10.00 -15.92 18.50
C THR A 158 -10.17 -15.51 17.05
N VAL A 159 -9.18 -15.84 16.22
CA VAL A 159 -9.20 -15.63 14.78
C VAL A 159 -9.18 -16.97 14.04
N THR A 160 -9.80 -17.00 12.87
CA THR A 160 -9.79 -18.17 11.98
C THR A 160 -9.13 -17.81 10.66
N PRO A 161 -8.15 -18.59 10.18
CA PRO A 161 -7.57 -18.39 8.86
C PRO A 161 -8.66 -18.39 7.79
N GLN A 162 -8.55 -17.51 6.83
CA GLN A 162 -9.43 -17.51 5.65
C GLN A 162 -8.83 -18.47 4.63
N ASP A 163 -9.59 -19.51 4.21
CA ASP A 163 -9.14 -20.46 3.20
C ASP A 163 -8.77 -19.72 1.90
N SER A 164 -7.57 -19.99 1.41
CA SER A 164 -6.94 -19.28 0.28
C SER A 164 -7.69 -19.42 -1.06
N ALA A 165 -8.73 -20.24 -1.12
CA ALA A 165 -9.54 -20.47 -2.33
C ALA A 165 -10.46 -19.28 -2.70
N SER A 166 -10.72 -18.34 -1.77
CA SER A 166 -11.60 -17.19 -2.02
C SER A 166 -10.87 -15.88 -2.30
N SER A 167 -9.56 -15.81 -2.04
CA SER A 167 -8.77 -14.58 -2.20
C SER A 167 -8.24 -14.32 -3.61
N ALA A 168 -8.19 -15.34 -4.48
CA ALA A 168 -7.77 -15.18 -5.87
C ALA A 168 -8.81 -14.42 -6.74
N SER A 169 -10.07 -14.33 -6.27
CA SER A 169 -11.15 -13.64 -7.01
C SER A 169 -11.24 -12.14 -6.75
N SER A 170 -10.66 -11.64 -5.64
CA SER A 170 -10.78 -10.23 -5.27
C SER A 170 -9.60 -9.35 -5.71
N ALA A 171 -8.45 -9.96 -6.03
CA ALA A 171 -7.27 -9.21 -6.48
C ALA A 171 -7.31 -8.84 -7.99
N THR A 172 -8.24 -9.44 -8.77
CA THR A 172 -8.31 -9.21 -10.23
C THR A 172 -9.30 -8.11 -10.62
N SER A 173 -10.06 -7.56 -9.68
CA SER A 173 -11.12 -6.56 -9.98
C SER A 173 -10.72 -5.09 -9.75
N SER A 174 -9.49 -4.79 -9.38
CA SER A 174 -9.04 -3.40 -9.16
C SER A 174 -8.09 -2.83 -10.23
N VAL A 175 -7.86 -3.57 -11.33
CA VAL A 175 -7.10 -3.05 -12.48
C VAL A 175 -7.93 -3.26 -13.74
N SER A 176 -8.89 -2.40 -13.99
CA SER A 176 -9.44 -2.21 -15.33
C SER A 176 -9.93 -0.80 -15.52
N ASP A 177 -9.22 -0.12 -16.40
CA ASP A 177 -9.67 0.84 -17.38
C ASP A 177 -10.63 1.97 -16.97
N SER A 178 -10.03 3.12 -16.86
CA SER A 178 -10.69 4.37 -17.22
C SER A 178 -10.44 4.64 -18.71
N ALA A 179 -11.37 4.20 -19.55
CA ALA A 179 -11.52 4.73 -20.92
C ALA A 179 -13.00 4.68 -21.31
N GLU A 180 -13.54 5.88 -21.46
CA GLU A 180 -14.64 6.35 -22.32
C GLU A 180 -16.01 5.64 -22.31
N SER A 181 -16.95 6.50 -21.94
CA SER A 181 -18.38 6.47 -22.18
C SER A 181 -18.77 6.14 -23.63
N ASP A 182 -19.82 5.37 -23.83
CA ASP A 182 -21.02 5.96 -24.44
C ASP A 182 -22.26 5.09 -24.21
N SER A 183 -23.38 5.77 -24.10
CA SER A 183 -24.73 5.34 -23.84
C SER A 183 -25.26 4.27 -24.82
N GLN A 184 -26.06 3.33 -24.33
CA GLN A 184 -27.45 3.17 -24.79
C GLN A 184 -28.25 2.13 -23.99
N THR A 185 -29.43 2.55 -23.65
CA THR A 185 -30.65 1.88 -23.15
C THR A 185 -31.00 0.54 -23.81
N GLY A 186 -31.55 -0.37 -23.00
CA GLY A 186 -32.28 -1.55 -23.50
C GLY A 186 -32.80 -2.44 -22.39
N GLU A 187 -34.09 -2.39 -22.17
CA GLU A 187 -34.93 -3.14 -21.23
C GLU A 187 -34.98 -4.65 -21.41
N ASN A 188 -35.41 -5.27 -20.33
CA ASN A 188 -36.26 -6.47 -20.24
C ASN A 188 -35.67 -7.84 -20.10
N GLY A 189 -36.08 -8.51 -19.03
CA GLY A 189 -36.91 -9.71 -19.12
C GLY A 189 -36.55 -10.77 -18.09
N SER A 190 -37.41 -10.89 -17.14
CA SER A 190 -37.63 -11.99 -16.18
C SER A 190 -37.52 -13.41 -16.78
N GLN A 191 -37.09 -14.39 -16.02
CA GLN A 191 -37.93 -15.45 -15.43
C GLN A 191 -37.13 -16.57 -14.76
N MET A 192 -37.57 -16.84 -13.58
CA MET A 192 -37.67 -18.05 -12.76
C MET A 192 -37.66 -19.42 -13.48
N SER A 193 -37.06 -20.37 -12.84
CA SER A 193 -37.59 -21.67 -12.34
C SER A 193 -36.42 -22.60 -12.02
N ASP A 194 -36.33 -23.04 -10.87
CA ASP A 194 -36.99 -24.07 -10.04
C ASP A 194 -36.37 -25.47 -10.19
N SER A 195 -36.07 -26.01 -9.01
CA SER A 195 -36.02 -27.43 -8.58
C SER A 195 -34.98 -28.38 -9.11
N GLY A 196 -34.35 -29.02 -8.13
CA GLY A 196 -33.73 -30.36 -8.29
C GLY A 196 -32.81 -30.74 -7.14
N GLU A 197 -33.40 -31.12 -5.99
CA GLU A 197 -32.77 -31.98 -4.98
C GLU A 197 -32.32 -33.31 -5.58
N SER A 198 -31.08 -33.73 -5.30
CA SER A 198 -30.84 -35.16 -5.05
C SER A 198 -29.57 -35.34 -4.21
N ASP A 199 -29.81 -35.85 -3.01
CA ASP A 199 -28.87 -36.52 -2.13
C ASP A 199 -28.03 -37.58 -2.87
N THR A 200 -26.72 -37.56 -2.64
CA THR A 200 -25.93 -38.78 -2.48
C THR A 200 -24.73 -38.51 -1.59
N GLN A 201 -24.81 -39.02 -0.37
CA GLN A 201 -23.67 -39.31 0.49
C GLN A 201 -22.73 -40.28 -0.24
N ASP A 202 -21.45 -39.91 -0.31
CA ASP A 202 -20.40 -40.91 -0.19
C ASP A 202 -19.15 -40.28 0.42
N GLY A 203 -18.82 -40.80 1.60
CA GLY A 203 -17.65 -40.43 2.35
C GLY A 203 -16.36 -40.87 1.67
N LYS A 204 -15.46 -39.96 1.47
CA LYS A 204 -14.03 -40.25 1.38
C LYS A 204 -13.27 -39.34 2.33
N SER A 205 -12.93 -39.98 3.45
CA SER A 205 -11.90 -39.56 4.40
C SER A 205 -10.62 -39.23 3.63
N ALA A 206 -10.35 -37.94 3.42
CA ALA A 206 -9.05 -37.49 2.97
C ALA A 206 -8.10 -37.58 4.16
N ALA A 207 -7.21 -38.56 4.12
CA ALA A 207 -6.13 -38.72 5.07
C ALA A 207 -5.32 -37.45 5.14
N ARG A 208 -5.33 -36.82 6.33
CA ARG A 208 -4.48 -35.72 6.72
C ARG A 208 -3.05 -36.25 6.80
N VAL A 209 -2.28 -36.03 5.76
CA VAL A 209 -0.84 -36.27 5.80
C VAL A 209 -0.23 -35.18 6.66
N THR A 210 0.09 -35.55 7.90
CA THR A 210 1.01 -34.77 8.73
C THR A 210 2.41 -35.02 8.17
N ASP A 211 2.84 -34.13 7.29
CA ASP A 211 4.22 -34.13 6.81
C ASP A 211 5.05 -33.19 7.68
N SER A 212 5.96 -33.79 8.45
CA SER A 212 7.05 -33.15 9.16
C SER A 212 8.26 -33.11 8.22
N GLY A 213 8.18 -32.29 7.19
CA GLY A 213 9.29 -31.94 6.33
C GLY A 213 9.43 -30.42 6.32
N GLU A 214 10.56 -29.89 6.75
CA GLU A 214 10.95 -28.49 6.54
C GLU A 214 10.90 -28.20 5.04
N SER A 215 9.77 -27.69 4.59
CA SER A 215 9.61 -27.18 3.24
C SER A 215 9.82 -25.67 3.32
N ASP A 216 10.86 -25.16 2.66
CA ASP A 216 11.19 -23.74 2.53
C ASP A 216 10.07 -22.88 1.87
N ASN A 217 8.90 -23.45 1.65
CA ASN A 217 7.77 -22.87 0.91
C ASN A 217 6.48 -22.79 1.73
N GLN A 218 6.58 -22.68 3.06
CA GLN A 218 5.38 -22.62 3.90
C GLN A 218 4.86 -21.17 3.99
N ALA A 219 3.55 -20.98 3.67
CA ALA A 219 2.86 -19.72 3.84
C ALA A 219 2.88 -19.26 5.31
N PRO A 220 2.89 -17.94 5.57
CA PRO A 220 2.89 -17.42 6.93
C PRO A 220 1.63 -17.85 7.69
N GLY A 221 1.83 -18.24 8.95
CA GLY A 221 0.77 -18.62 9.88
C GLY A 221 0.91 -17.86 11.19
N PHE A 222 -0.22 -17.42 11.75
CA PHE A 222 -0.31 -16.69 13.02
C PHE A 222 -1.08 -17.51 14.04
N PRO A 223 -0.84 -17.30 15.36
CA PRO A 223 -1.62 -17.93 16.42
C PRO A 223 -3.11 -17.62 16.30
N ALA A 224 -3.97 -18.61 16.59
CA ALA A 224 -5.43 -18.43 16.53
C ALA A 224 -5.99 -17.70 17.77
N GLU A 225 -5.34 -17.85 18.93
CA GLU A 225 -5.72 -17.17 20.16
C GLU A 225 -4.80 -15.99 20.42
N LEU A 226 -5.37 -14.80 20.53
CA LEU A 226 -4.66 -13.54 20.57
C LEU A 226 -5.07 -12.73 21.79
N THR A 227 -4.13 -12.01 22.38
CA THR A 227 -4.36 -11.07 23.51
C THR A 227 -3.98 -9.66 23.09
N ILE A 228 -4.90 -8.71 23.27
CA ILE A 228 -4.65 -7.29 22.96
C ILE A 228 -3.76 -6.67 24.04
N VAL A 229 -2.53 -6.26 23.69
CA VAL A 229 -1.60 -5.61 24.64
C VAL A 229 -1.37 -4.14 24.35
N GLY A 230 -1.64 -3.69 23.13
CA GLY A 230 -1.44 -2.31 22.69
C GLY A 230 -2.46 -1.83 21.67
N VAL A 231 -2.57 -0.51 21.61
CA VAL A 231 -3.31 0.19 20.53
C VAL A 231 -2.31 1.03 19.78
N VAL A 232 -2.30 0.87 18.47
CA VAL A 232 -1.32 1.49 17.57
C VAL A 232 -1.99 2.28 16.45
N LEU A 233 -1.24 3.19 15.86
CA LEU A 233 -1.52 3.80 14.58
C LEU A 233 -0.67 3.09 13.52
N ASP A 234 -1.33 2.65 12.46
CA ASP A 234 -0.68 2.08 11.28
C ASP A 234 -0.08 3.22 10.44
N PRO A 235 1.23 3.23 10.14
CA PRO A 235 1.82 4.27 9.31
C PRO A 235 1.28 4.26 7.86
N GLN A 236 0.72 3.15 7.40
CA GLN A 236 0.11 3.02 6.09
C GLN A 236 -1.34 3.54 6.04
N ASP A 237 -2.02 3.67 7.21
CA ASP A 237 -3.39 4.18 7.32
C ASP A 237 -3.50 5.21 8.46
N LEU A 238 -3.41 6.49 8.10
CA LEU A 238 -3.55 7.61 9.03
C LEU A 238 -5.01 8.04 9.26
N THR A 239 -5.99 7.34 8.73
CA THR A 239 -7.40 7.70 8.86
C THR A 239 -7.81 7.79 10.33
N ASN A 240 -8.50 8.88 10.70
CA ASN A 240 -8.97 9.05 12.06
C ASN A 240 -10.32 8.36 12.27
N PRO A 241 -10.38 7.25 13.03
CA PRO A 241 -11.62 6.54 13.29
C PRO A 241 -12.61 7.32 14.15
N ASP A 242 -12.12 8.28 14.96
CA ASP A 242 -12.94 9.14 15.82
C ASP A 242 -13.42 10.42 15.11
N GLY A 243 -13.04 10.59 13.85
CA GLY A 243 -13.31 11.78 13.06
C GLY A 243 -14.72 11.85 12.47
N TYR A 244 -14.87 12.60 11.38
CA TYR A 244 -16.16 12.84 10.74
C TYR A 244 -16.77 11.54 10.21
N SER A 245 -17.91 11.14 10.73
CA SER A 245 -18.63 9.94 10.29
C SER A 245 -19.01 10.04 8.81
N GLY A 246 -18.69 9.01 8.03
CA GLY A 246 -19.05 8.89 6.61
C GLY A 246 -17.95 9.20 5.60
N THR A 247 -16.85 9.85 5.99
CA THR A 247 -15.72 10.09 5.07
C THR A 247 -14.76 8.89 4.98
N ASN A 248 -14.72 8.06 6.01
CA ASN A 248 -13.79 6.94 6.11
C ASN A 248 -14.08 5.81 5.09
N ALA A 249 -15.36 5.64 4.70
CA ALA A 249 -15.74 4.57 3.75
C ALA A 249 -15.19 4.77 2.33
N PHE A 250 -14.89 6.03 1.96
CA PHE A 250 -14.35 6.35 0.61
C PHE A 250 -12.82 6.46 0.56
N ARG A 251 -12.14 6.37 1.71
CA ARG A 251 -10.70 6.65 1.83
C ARG A 251 -9.86 5.43 2.18
N SER A 252 -10.50 4.32 2.59
CA SER A 252 -9.78 3.09 2.89
C SER A 252 -9.69 2.24 1.63
N SER A 253 -8.52 2.11 1.07
CA SER A 253 -8.18 1.13 0.02
C SER A 253 -7.80 -0.23 0.61
N ALA A 254 -7.98 -0.42 1.93
CA ALA A 254 -7.64 -1.64 2.61
C ALA A 254 -8.51 -2.80 2.14
N THR A 255 -7.89 -3.92 1.82
CA THR A 255 -8.55 -5.18 1.44
C THR A 255 -9.21 -5.88 2.64
N SER A 256 -8.91 -5.44 3.87
CA SER A 256 -9.46 -5.95 5.13
C SER A 256 -10.11 -4.84 5.96
N ASP A 257 -11.04 -5.23 6.84
CA ASP A 257 -11.72 -4.30 7.75
C ASP A 257 -10.76 -3.71 8.79
N TYR A 258 -9.76 -4.51 9.27
CA TYR A 258 -8.82 -4.14 10.32
C TYR A 258 -7.42 -4.71 10.08
N THR A 259 -6.41 -4.11 10.70
CA THR A 259 -5.03 -4.61 10.75
C THR A 259 -4.64 -4.89 12.21
N PHE A 260 -4.07 -6.06 12.46
CA PHE A 260 -3.47 -6.46 13.74
C PHE A 260 -1.98 -6.68 13.55
N PHE A 261 -1.20 -6.22 14.50
CA PHE A 261 0.25 -6.32 14.48
C PHE A 261 0.72 -7.34 15.52
N ALA A 262 1.50 -8.32 15.07
CA ALA A 262 2.05 -9.39 15.89
C ALA A 262 3.58 -9.38 15.89
N PRO A 263 4.26 -9.85 16.95
CA PRO A 263 5.70 -9.98 16.97
C PRO A 263 6.14 -11.13 16.07
N SER A 264 7.37 -11.07 15.54
CA SER A 264 7.94 -12.13 14.70
C SER A 264 8.05 -13.50 15.39
N ASP A 265 8.17 -13.53 16.72
CA ASP A 265 8.29 -14.75 17.53
C ASP A 265 7.06 -15.68 17.46
N GLY A 266 5.91 -15.16 17.04
CA GLY A 266 4.68 -15.92 16.90
C GLY A 266 4.33 -16.32 15.47
N VAL A 267 5.12 -15.93 14.48
CA VAL A 267 4.82 -16.13 13.07
C VAL A 267 5.55 -17.34 12.54
N THR A 268 4.82 -18.29 11.99
CA THR A 268 5.37 -19.48 11.34
C THR A 268 5.42 -19.30 9.81
N GLY A 269 6.15 -20.18 9.13
CA GLY A 269 6.32 -20.12 7.68
C GLY A 269 7.53 -19.31 7.26
N SER A 270 8.11 -19.66 6.12
CA SER A 270 9.35 -19.12 5.58
C SER A 270 9.15 -18.12 4.44
N MET A 271 7.94 -18.08 3.86
CA MET A 271 7.64 -17.16 2.76
C MET A 271 7.20 -15.79 3.25
N TYR A 272 7.62 -14.76 2.52
CA TYR A 272 7.17 -13.39 2.70
C TYR A 272 6.05 -13.07 1.72
N THR A 273 5.03 -12.35 2.20
CA THR A 273 3.92 -11.83 1.39
C THR A 273 4.30 -10.58 0.63
N ALA A 274 5.18 -9.78 1.22
CA ALA A 274 5.75 -8.58 0.62
C ALA A 274 7.21 -8.41 1.05
N VAL A 275 7.97 -7.65 0.27
CA VAL A 275 9.29 -7.14 0.68
C VAL A 275 9.27 -5.64 0.55
N THR A 276 9.57 -4.96 1.66
CA THR A 276 9.60 -3.51 1.76
C THR A 276 11.04 -2.99 1.72
N VAL A 277 11.23 -1.87 1.06
CA VAL A 277 12.54 -1.29 0.77
C VAL A 277 12.54 0.19 1.15
N LEU A 278 13.60 0.62 1.86
CA LEU A 278 13.95 2.03 2.01
C LEU A 278 15.06 2.40 1.02
N VAL A 279 14.88 3.54 0.36
CA VAL A 279 15.79 4.07 -0.65
C VAL A 279 16.78 5.02 0.02
N LYS A 280 18.03 4.92 -0.36
CA LYS A 280 19.11 5.77 0.19
C LYS A 280 18.93 7.22 -0.24
N GLY A 281 18.85 8.13 0.75
CA GLY A 281 18.69 9.57 0.53
C GLY A 281 17.25 9.99 0.21
N ALA A 282 16.27 9.08 0.26
CA ALA A 282 14.85 9.41 0.16
C ALA A 282 14.38 10.18 1.41
N SER A 283 14.78 9.73 2.60
CA SER A 283 14.46 10.42 3.88
C SER A 283 15.05 11.82 4.04
N ASP A 284 16.01 12.21 3.20
CA ASP A 284 16.55 13.58 3.19
C ASP A 284 15.69 14.55 2.35
N LYS A 285 14.63 14.04 1.74
CA LYS A 285 13.73 14.77 0.84
C LYS A 285 12.31 14.71 1.36
N ASP A 286 11.54 15.76 1.10
CA ASP A 286 10.11 15.77 1.38
C ASP A 286 9.42 14.66 0.57
N SER A 287 8.76 13.74 1.25
CA SER A 287 8.04 12.58 0.68
C SER A 287 6.96 12.96 -0.35
N PHE A 288 6.55 14.22 -0.37
CA PHE A 288 5.53 14.77 -1.27
C PHE A 288 6.11 15.56 -2.44
N SER A 289 7.45 15.57 -2.59
CA SER A 289 8.15 16.33 -3.64
C SER A 289 8.51 15.48 -4.84
N ASP A 290 8.56 16.10 -6.04
CA ASP A 290 9.06 15.48 -7.26
C ASP A 290 10.48 14.90 -7.09
N ALA A 291 11.33 15.57 -6.28
CA ALA A 291 12.69 15.12 -6.01
C ALA A 291 12.75 13.79 -5.23
N TYR A 292 11.76 13.54 -4.37
CA TYR A 292 11.57 12.24 -3.72
C TYR A 292 11.12 11.20 -4.74
N ASP A 293 10.06 11.52 -5.51
CA ASP A 293 9.49 10.63 -6.51
C ASP A 293 10.56 10.21 -7.55
N ASP A 294 11.40 11.14 -8.03
CA ASP A 294 12.52 10.86 -8.94
C ASP A 294 13.55 9.88 -8.32
N THR A 295 13.85 10.04 -7.03
CA THR A 295 14.85 9.19 -6.34
C THR A 295 14.34 7.77 -6.13
N VAL A 296 13.07 7.63 -5.79
CA VAL A 296 12.44 6.33 -5.56
C VAL A 296 12.22 5.61 -6.89
N SER A 297 11.74 6.31 -7.92
CA SER A 297 11.50 5.72 -9.25
C SER A 297 12.79 5.21 -9.89
N GLU A 298 13.93 5.91 -9.73
CA GLU A 298 15.22 5.45 -10.23
C GLU A 298 15.62 4.08 -9.64
N VAL A 299 15.33 3.85 -8.35
CA VAL A 299 15.61 2.55 -7.70
C VAL A 299 14.58 1.50 -8.10
N ALA A 300 13.31 1.87 -8.21
CA ALA A 300 12.25 0.98 -8.70
C ALA A 300 12.55 0.48 -10.13
N ASP A 301 12.99 1.35 -11.03
CA ASP A 301 13.40 1.00 -12.38
C ASP A 301 14.60 0.05 -12.41
N ARG A 302 15.55 0.22 -11.48
CA ARG A 302 16.68 -0.72 -11.32
C ARG A 302 16.22 -2.08 -10.84
N ILE A 303 15.28 -2.15 -9.90
CA ILE A 303 14.67 -3.42 -9.47
C ILE A 303 14.03 -4.12 -10.67
N ASP A 304 13.23 -3.40 -11.43
CA ASP A 304 12.54 -3.91 -12.61
C ASP A 304 13.48 -4.37 -13.72
N GLY A 305 14.51 -3.59 -14.00
CA GLY A 305 15.46 -3.86 -15.08
C GLY A 305 16.49 -4.95 -14.80
N THR A 306 16.90 -5.13 -13.54
CA THR A 306 18.04 -6.00 -13.21
C THR A 306 17.67 -7.26 -12.44
N VAL A 307 16.74 -7.18 -11.49
CA VAL A 307 16.49 -8.27 -10.53
C VAL A 307 15.18 -9.00 -10.81
N ARG A 308 14.12 -8.28 -11.15
CA ARG A 308 12.77 -8.83 -11.31
C ARG A 308 12.73 -10.07 -12.20
N LYS A 309 13.21 -9.99 -13.44
CA LYS A 309 13.15 -11.10 -14.40
C LYS A 309 13.92 -12.33 -13.91
N ASN A 310 15.14 -12.11 -13.40
CA ASN A 310 15.99 -13.19 -12.94
C ASN A 310 15.38 -13.91 -11.74
N ARG A 311 14.82 -13.16 -10.78
CA ARG A 311 14.21 -13.76 -9.58
C ARG A 311 12.88 -14.43 -9.89
N GLN A 312 12.05 -13.87 -10.78
CA GLN A 312 10.83 -14.51 -11.27
C GLN A 312 11.13 -15.87 -11.92
N GLN A 313 12.17 -15.95 -12.75
CA GLN A 313 12.59 -17.21 -13.40
C GLN A 313 13.15 -18.19 -12.37
N ALA A 314 14.02 -17.73 -11.47
CA ALA A 314 14.58 -18.57 -10.41
C ALA A 314 13.48 -19.14 -9.52
N ARG A 315 12.52 -18.32 -9.09
CA ARG A 315 11.40 -18.78 -8.27
C ARG A 315 10.49 -19.77 -8.98
N HIS A 316 10.20 -19.53 -10.25
CA HIS A 316 9.45 -20.49 -11.07
C HIS A 316 10.17 -21.85 -11.16
N GLN A 317 11.51 -21.83 -11.35
CA GLN A 317 12.31 -23.05 -11.38
C GLN A 317 12.35 -23.75 -10.01
N GLU A 318 12.49 -22.99 -8.90
CA GLU A 318 12.43 -23.55 -7.54
C GLU A 318 11.13 -24.32 -7.27
N LEU A 319 10.00 -23.77 -7.73
CA LEU A 319 8.67 -24.40 -7.58
C LEU A 319 8.56 -25.67 -8.44
N LEU A 320 9.08 -25.65 -9.68
CA LEU A 320 9.15 -26.83 -10.54
C LEU A 320 10.03 -27.90 -9.93
N ASP A 321 11.22 -27.56 -9.45
CA ASP A 321 12.16 -28.49 -8.85
C ASP A 321 11.59 -29.13 -7.58
N ALA A 322 10.91 -28.35 -6.74
CA ALA A 322 10.26 -28.85 -5.53
C ALA A 322 9.12 -29.85 -5.84
N GLY A 323 8.28 -29.51 -6.82
CA GLY A 323 7.22 -30.42 -7.27
C GLY A 323 7.74 -31.68 -7.96
N THR A 324 8.77 -31.54 -8.81
CA THR A 324 9.43 -32.67 -9.48
C THR A 324 10.06 -33.61 -8.46
N LYS A 325 10.72 -33.07 -7.43
CA LYS A 325 11.30 -33.88 -6.35
C LYS A 325 10.27 -34.74 -5.64
N GLN A 326 9.09 -34.20 -5.35
CA GLN A 326 8.00 -34.99 -4.74
C GLN A 326 7.52 -36.13 -5.65
N ILE A 327 7.44 -35.89 -6.96
CA ILE A 327 7.06 -36.91 -7.94
C ILE A 327 8.14 -37.98 -8.03
N ASP A 328 9.43 -37.61 -8.03
CA ASP A 328 10.55 -38.54 -8.06
C ASP A 328 10.63 -39.40 -6.79
N GLU A 329 10.37 -38.83 -5.63
CA GLU A 329 10.28 -39.57 -4.36
C GLU A 329 9.13 -40.56 -4.37
N ALA A 330 7.94 -40.17 -4.86
CA ALA A 330 6.80 -41.06 -5.03
C ALA A 330 7.10 -42.20 -6.01
N LYS A 331 7.80 -41.90 -7.13
CA LYS A 331 8.26 -42.91 -8.10
C LYS A 331 9.23 -43.89 -7.47
N ALA A 332 10.25 -43.39 -6.76
CA ALA A 332 11.23 -44.25 -6.09
C ALA A 332 10.59 -45.16 -5.02
N GLN A 333 9.56 -44.67 -4.33
CA GLN A 333 8.80 -45.48 -3.38
C GLN A 333 7.95 -46.56 -4.08
N ALA A 334 7.29 -46.21 -5.18
CA ALA A 334 6.54 -47.16 -6.00
C ALA A 334 7.46 -48.26 -6.60
N ASP A 335 8.61 -47.85 -7.14
CA ASP A 335 9.60 -48.77 -7.71
C ASP A 335 10.12 -49.79 -6.67
N LYS A 336 10.35 -49.35 -5.42
CA LYS A 336 10.72 -50.26 -4.31
C LYS A 336 9.62 -51.26 -4.00
N GLN A 337 8.37 -50.84 -3.98
CA GLN A 337 7.22 -51.71 -3.74
C GLN A 337 7.05 -52.73 -4.88
N PHE A 338 7.20 -52.29 -6.13
CA PHE A 338 7.13 -53.17 -7.30
C PHE A 338 8.28 -54.17 -7.33
N ALA A 339 9.50 -53.74 -6.98
CA ALA A 339 10.64 -54.64 -6.88
C ALA A 339 10.45 -55.74 -5.82
N ALA A 340 9.90 -55.36 -4.66
CA ALA A 340 9.61 -56.32 -3.60
C ALA A 340 8.49 -57.34 -4.03
N ALA A 341 7.42 -56.86 -4.67
CA ALA A 341 6.38 -57.69 -5.21
C ALA A 341 6.88 -58.64 -6.31
N GLN A 342 7.72 -58.14 -7.22
CA GLN A 342 8.37 -58.95 -8.26
C GLN A 342 9.25 -60.07 -7.64
N GLN A 343 10.06 -59.71 -6.65
CA GLN A 343 10.92 -60.68 -5.94
C GLN A 343 10.08 -61.78 -5.28
N GLN A 344 8.92 -61.47 -4.72
CA GLN A 344 8.00 -62.43 -4.13
C GLN A 344 7.42 -63.38 -5.20
N ILE A 345 7.01 -62.84 -6.36
CA ILE A 345 6.50 -63.61 -7.49
C ILE A 345 7.59 -64.56 -8.02
N ASP A 346 8.83 -64.04 -8.21
CA ASP A 346 9.96 -64.82 -8.71
C ASP A 346 10.38 -65.92 -7.73
N SER A 347 10.35 -65.64 -6.43
CA SER A 347 10.57 -66.66 -5.38
C SER A 347 9.53 -67.77 -5.42
N ASN A 348 8.26 -67.40 -5.49
CA ASN A 348 7.17 -68.38 -5.56
C ASN A 348 7.21 -69.18 -6.87
N ARG A 349 7.56 -68.56 -8.00
CA ARG A 349 7.77 -69.23 -9.29
C ARG A 349 8.93 -70.20 -9.25
N SER A 350 10.01 -69.83 -8.58
CA SER A 350 11.16 -70.73 -8.39
C SER A 350 10.79 -71.95 -7.53
N GLN A 351 10.02 -71.77 -6.45
CA GLN A 351 9.56 -72.88 -5.61
C GLN A 351 8.62 -73.79 -6.38
N LEU A 352 7.69 -73.26 -7.15
CA LEU A 352 6.77 -74.03 -8.00
C LEU A 352 7.56 -74.81 -9.04
N ASN A 353 8.53 -74.24 -9.72
CA ASN A 353 9.37 -74.91 -10.68
C ASN A 353 10.17 -76.05 -10.04
N GLN A 354 10.72 -75.89 -8.85
CA GLN A 354 11.40 -76.92 -8.11
C GLN A 354 10.49 -78.11 -7.79
N GLN A 355 9.22 -77.84 -7.39
CA GLN A 355 8.23 -78.91 -7.16
C GLN A 355 7.88 -79.65 -8.44
N ILE A 356 7.69 -78.95 -9.55
CA ILE A 356 7.45 -79.53 -10.87
C ILE A 356 8.64 -80.44 -11.28
N ASP A 357 9.89 -79.91 -11.14
CA ASP A 357 11.10 -80.64 -11.49
C ASP A 357 11.28 -81.93 -10.64
N GLN A 358 10.94 -81.86 -9.36
CA GLN A 358 10.95 -83.08 -8.50
C GLN A 358 9.97 -84.12 -9.00
N ILE A 359 8.76 -83.75 -9.40
CA ILE A 359 7.78 -84.67 -9.92
C ILE A 359 8.18 -85.24 -11.29
N VAL A 360 8.70 -84.40 -12.19
CA VAL A 360 9.27 -84.78 -13.49
C VAL A 360 10.40 -85.78 -13.33
N ASN A 361 11.32 -85.56 -12.41
CA ASN A 361 12.44 -86.48 -12.14
C ASN A 361 11.98 -87.81 -11.54
N MET A 362 10.93 -87.81 -10.69
CA MET A 362 10.34 -89.01 -10.16
C MET A 362 9.62 -89.81 -11.24
N GLN A 363 8.91 -89.15 -12.18
CA GLN A 363 8.22 -89.87 -13.30
C GLN A 363 9.19 -90.39 -14.36
N ALA A 364 10.28 -89.70 -14.63
CA ALA A 364 11.33 -90.04 -15.57
C ALA A 364 12.20 -91.22 -15.05
N GLY A 365 12.26 -91.46 -13.74
CA GLY A 365 12.97 -92.56 -13.10
C GLY A 365 14.45 -92.65 -13.53
N ALA A 366 14.91 -93.86 -13.96
CA ALA A 366 16.29 -94.05 -14.38
C ALA A 366 16.69 -93.33 -15.66
N ALA A 367 15.75 -92.80 -16.42
CA ALA A 367 15.98 -92.00 -17.64
C ALA A 367 16.13 -90.51 -17.39
N ALA A 368 15.97 -90.03 -16.14
CA ALA A 368 15.96 -88.61 -15.80
C ALA A 368 17.23 -87.85 -16.23
N GLY A 369 18.38 -88.50 -16.29
CA GLY A 369 19.66 -87.88 -16.70
C GLY A 369 19.96 -87.86 -18.20
N SER A 370 19.11 -88.53 -19.01
CA SER A 370 19.28 -88.66 -20.47
C SER A 370 18.19 -87.99 -21.29
N LEU A 371 17.23 -87.32 -20.65
CA LEU A 371 16.14 -86.58 -21.34
C LEU A 371 16.68 -85.35 -22.02
N ASP A 372 16.34 -85.19 -23.29
CA ASP A 372 16.56 -83.95 -24.00
C ASP A 372 15.62 -82.81 -23.48
N GLU A 373 15.97 -81.58 -23.69
CA GLU A 373 15.23 -80.38 -23.15
C GLU A 373 13.75 -80.38 -23.61
N THR A 374 13.50 -80.75 -24.87
CA THR A 374 12.12 -80.78 -25.46
C THR A 374 11.27 -81.80 -24.78
N THR A 375 11.80 -83.02 -24.51
CA THR A 375 11.08 -84.11 -23.81
C THR A 375 10.86 -83.69 -22.35
N ARG A 376 11.79 -83.04 -21.71
CA ARG A 376 11.67 -82.52 -20.34
C ARG A 376 10.56 -81.48 -20.23
N GLU A 377 10.50 -80.50 -21.19
CA GLU A 377 9.46 -79.48 -21.25
C GLU A 377 8.06 -80.08 -21.46
N THR A 378 7.94 -81.07 -22.39
CA THR A 378 6.69 -81.80 -22.62
C THR A 378 6.23 -82.56 -21.37
N LEU A 379 7.18 -83.16 -20.63
CA LEU A 379 6.88 -83.79 -19.36
C LEU A 379 6.42 -82.82 -18.29
N ARG A 380 7.05 -81.67 -18.24
CA ARG A 380 6.63 -80.57 -17.34
C ARG A 380 5.20 -80.12 -17.63
N GLU A 381 4.84 -79.89 -18.87
CA GLU A 381 3.49 -79.53 -19.27
C GLU A 381 2.49 -80.61 -18.91
N THR A 382 2.84 -81.92 -19.13
CA THR A 382 2.01 -83.08 -18.77
C THR A 382 1.82 -83.14 -17.24
N VAL A 383 2.85 -82.97 -16.45
CA VAL A 383 2.79 -82.95 -14.98
C VAL A 383 1.90 -81.77 -14.47
N ILE A 384 2.01 -80.61 -15.07
CA ILE A 384 1.18 -79.50 -14.72
C ILE A 384 -0.31 -79.78 -15.06
N ALA A 385 -0.56 -80.36 -16.28
CA ALA A 385 -1.93 -80.67 -16.71
C ALA A 385 -2.55 -81.81 -15.88
N ALA A 386 -1.76 -82.74 -15.41
CA ALA A 386 -2.21 -83.89 -14.59
C ALA A 386 -2.46 -83.53 -13.11
N SER A 387 -1.91 -82.36 -12.63
CA SER A 387 -2.06 -81.89 -11.25
C SER A 387 -2.85 -80.58 -11.19
N PRO A 388 -4.11 -80.58 -10.81
CA PRO A 388 -4.94 -79.39 -10.70
C PRO A 388 -4.30 -78.30 -9.78
N GLN A 389 -3.64 -78.72 -8.71
CA GLN A 389 -2.99 -77.84 -7.75
C GLN A 389 -1.80 -77.03 -8.36
N LEU A 390 -0.96 -77.70 -9.21
CA LEU A 390 0.14 -77.05 -9.89
C LEU A 390 -0.34 -76.16 -11.01
N ALA A 391 -1.39 -76.54 -11.73
CA ALA A 391 -2.01 -75.73 -12.76
C ALA A 391 -2.63 -74.45 -12.15
N GLU A 392 -3.30 -74.56 -11.01
CA GLU A 392 -3.88 -73.45 -10.28
C GLU A 392 -2.80 -72.52 -9.71
N ALA A 393 -1.72 -73.04 -9.10
CA ALA A 393 -0.62 -72.27 -8.59
C ALA A 393 0.10 -71.49 -9.71
N LYS A 394 0.30 -72.13 -10.89
CA LYS A 394 0.85 -71.42 -12.06
C LYS A 394 -0.06 -70.29 -12.54
N ALA A 395 -1.39 -70.59 -12.66
CA ALA A 395 -2.35 -69.59 -13.07
C ALA A 395 -2.42 -68.37 -12.10
N GLN A 396 -2.35 -68.62 -10.78
CA GLN A 396 -2.31 -67.57 -9.76
C GLN A 396 -1.03 -66.72 -9.88
N LEU A 397 0.14 -67.31 -10.15
CA LEU A 397 1.38 -66.58 -10.36
C LEU A 397 1.36 -65.74 -11.66
N ASP A 398 0.84 -66.29 -12.74
CA ASP A 398 0.70 -65.58 -14.01
C ASP A 398 -0.33 -64.45 -13.89
N GLN A 399 -1.39 -64.63 -13.12
CA GLN A 399 -2.36 -63.60 -12.79
C GLN A 399 -1.72 -62.50 -11.91
N ALA A 400 -0.93 -62.87 -10.89
CA ALA A 400 -0.23 -61.93 -10.03
C ALA A 400 0.78 -61.10 -10.83
N GLN A 401 1.53 -61.72 -11.76
CA GLN A 401 2.42 -61.02 -12.66
C GLN A 401 1.69 -59.98 -13.54
N SER A 402 0.57 -60.44 -14.15
CA SER A 402 -0.23 -59.55 -14.98
C SER A 402 -0.82 -58.38 -14.21
N GLN A 403 -1.25 -58.60 -12.97
CA GLN A 403 -1.73 -57.54 -12.08
C GLN A 403 -0.61 -56.56 -11.72
N LEU A 404 0.58 -57.04 -11.39
CA LEU A 404 1.75 -56.21 -11.09
C LEU A 404 2.14 -55.35 -12.30
N ASP A 405 2.18 -55.96 -13.51
CA ASP A 405 2.51 -55.24 -14.74
C ASP A 405 1.46 -54.17 -15.08
N GLN A 406 0.19 -54.47 -14.82
CA GLN A 406 -0.88 -53.47 -14.97
C GLN A 406 -0.74 -52.32 -13.96
N GLN A 407 -0.51 -52.64 -12.68
CA GLN A 407 -0.29 -51.63 -11.64
C GLN A 407 0.92 -50.71 -11.95
N LYS A 408 2.03 -51.29 -12.47
CA LYS A 408 3.19 -50.51 -12.93
C LYS A 408 2.78 -49.50 -13.99
N LYS A 409 2.09 -49.96 -15.05
CA LYS A 409 1.65 -49.08 -16.14
C LYS A 409 0.70 -48.01 -15.67
N ASP A 410 -0.22 -48.32 -14.79
CA ASP A 410 -1.21 -47.36 -14.28
C ASP A 410 -0.53 -46.31 -13.36
N THR A 411 0.44 -46.76 -12.55
CA THR A 411 1.26 -45.84 -11.71
C THR A 411 2.12 -44.93 -12.57
N GLU A 412 2.80 -45.47 -13.59
CA GLU A 412 3.59 -44.67 -14.54
C GLU A 412 2.75 -43.59 -15.24
N ARG A 413 1.54 -43.99 -15.72
CA ARG A 413 0.60 -43.02 -16.32
C ARG A 413 0.17 -41.95 -15.34
N THR A 414 -0.13 -42.34 -14.10
CA THR A 414 -0.53 -41.39 -13.05
C THR A 414 0.60 -40.40 -12.71
N LEU A 415 1.84 -40.90 -12.59
CA LEU A 415 3.00 -40.03 -12.34
C LEU A 415 3.28 -39.10 -13.51
N GLN A 416 3.17 -39.59 -14.75
CA GLN A 416 3.30 -38.76 -15.97
C GLN A 416 2.20 -37.68 -16.05
N SER A 417 0.94 -38.06 -15.73
CA SER A 417 -0.15 -37.09 -15.68
C SER A 417 0.07 -36.02 -14.61
N LYS A 418 0.56 -36.41 -13.43
CA LYS A 418 0.91 -35.46 -12.35
C LYS A 418 2.06 -34.55 -12.73
N GLN A 419 3.05 -35.04 -13.49
CA GLN A 419 4.15 -34.20 -13.97
C GLN A 419 3.65 -33.13 -14.96
N ASN A 420 2.81 -33.52 -15.91
CA ASN A 420 2.21 -32.58 -16.86
C ASN A 420 1.29 -31.57 -16.14
N GLU A 421 0.50 -32.04 -15.17
CA GLU A 421 -0.37 -31.18 -14.35
C GLU A 421 0.44 -30.19 -13.50
N LEU A 422 1.61 -30.61 -12.99
CA LEU A 422 2.53 -29.73 -12.25
C LEU A 422 3.03 -28.59 -13.15
N GLU A 423 3.49 -28.89 -14.35
CA GLU A 423 3.97 -27.88 -15.31
C GLU A 423 2.86 -26.88 -15.68
N ASP A 424 1.62 -27.35 -15.87
CA ASP A 424 0.46 -26.51 -16.21
C ASP A 424 -0.10 -25.74 -15.00
N SER A 425 0.05 -26.27 -13.78
CA SER A 425 -0.53 -25.69 -12.56
C SER A 425 0.33 -24.58 -11.93
N ILE A 426 1.64 -24.53 -12.21
CA ILE A 426 2.51 -23.50 -11.68
C ILE A 426 2.30 -22.19 -12.47
N PRO A 427 1.65 -21.17 -11.86
CA PRO A 427 1.41 -19.92 -12.55
C PRO A 427 2.73 -19.19 -12.81
N GLN A 428 2.73 -18.36 -13.84
CA GLN A 428 3.86 -17.46 -14.07
C GLN A 428 4.08 -16.59 -12.84
N VAL A 429 5.28 -16.66 -12.28
CA VAL A 429 5.67 -15.81 -11.17
C VAL A 429 5.77 -14.37 -11.66
N ARG A 430 5.01 -13.46 -11.06
CA ARG A 430 5.01 -12.04 -11.39
C ARG A 430 5.32 -11.21 -10.17
N TRP A 431 6.23 -10.27 -10.33
CA TRP A 431 6.52 -9.25 -9.33
C TRP A 431 5.84 -7.94 -9.67
N TYR A 432 5.29 -7.31 -8.65
CA TYR A 432 4.73 -5.97 -8.71
C TYR A 432 5.58 -5.08 -7.81
N VAL A 433 6.21 -4.07 -8.40
CA VAL A 433 7.01 -3.07 -7.71
C VAL A 433 6.14 -1.84 -7.56
N GLN A 434 5.86 -1.46 -6.33
CA GLN A 434 4.94 -0.37 -5.99
C GLN A 434 5.69 0.65 -5.14
N ASP A 435 5.40 1.92 -5.32
CA ASP A 435 5.88 3.03 -4.51
C ASP A 435 4.84 3.49 -3.48
N ARG A 436 5.15 4.52 -2.69
CA ARG A 436 4.22 5.08 -1.69
C ARG A 436 2.89 5.56 -2.27
N SER A 437 2.81 5.89 -3.56
CA SER A 437 1.57 6.35 -4.20
C SER A 437 0.47 5.28 -4.18
N GLN A 438 0.85 4.01 -4.07
CA GLN A 438 -0.08 2.88 -3.96
C GLN A 438 -0.58 2.66 -2.52
N ILE A 439 0.04 3.31 -1.52
CA ILE A 439 -0.44 3.26 -0.14
C ILE A 439 -1.65 4.18 -0.01
N GLY A 440 -2.83 3.61 0.24
CA GLY A 440 -4.09 4.36 0.25
C GLY A 440 -4.12 5.52 1.27
N GLY A 441 -3.53 5.34 2.45
CA GLY A 441 -3.44 6.40 3.46
C GLY A 441 -2.55 7.56 3.00
N PHE A 442 -1.43 7.27 2.36
CA PHE A 442 -0.53 8.28 1.79
C PHE A 442 -1.17 9.04 0.63
N SER A 443 -1.69 8.33 -0.36
CA SER A 443 -2.27 8.93 -1.57
C SER A 443 -3.52 9.78 -1.27
N SER A 444 -4.37 9.33 -0.35
CA SER A 444 -5.54 10.08 0.07
C SER A 444 -5.15 11.38 0.78
N LEU A 445 -4.18 11.33 1.70
CA LEU A 445 -3.68 12.52 2.38
C LEU A 445 -3.04 13.51 1.39
N LYS A 446 -2.18 13.02 0.49
CA LYS A 446 -1.53 13.83 -0.56
C LYS A 446 -2.59 14.56 -1.39
N SER A 447 -3.58 13.83 -1.92
CA SER A 447 -4.66 14.38 -2.74
C SER A 447 -5.52 15.42 -2.01
N ASP A 448 -5.86 15.18 -0.74
CA ASP A 448 -6.64 16.12 0.06
C ASP A 448 -5.86 17.42 0.32
N LEU A 449 -4.59 17.32 0.71
CA LEU A 449 -3.75 18.49 0.95
C LEU A 449 -3.45 19.29 -0.33
N GLU A 450 -3.18 18.60 -1.45
CA GLU A 450 -3.00 19.24 -2.76
C GLU A 450 -4.28 19.95 -3.23
N SER A 451 -5.44 19.38 -2.99
CA SER A 451 -6.74 19.99 -3.29
C SER A 451 -6.93 21.29 -2.49
N ILE A 452 -6.63 21.26 -1.19
CA ILE A 452 -6.70 22.45 -0.32
C ILE A 452 -5.67 23.49 -0.77
N GLN A 453 -4.45 23.08 -1.12
CA GLN A 453 -3.39 23.95 -1.60
C GLN A 453 -3.75 24.62 -2.93
N SER A 454 -4.39 23.90 -3.84
CA SER A 454 -4.87 24.44 -5.12
C SER A 454 -5.90 25.54 -4.91
N LEU A 455 -6.84 25.36 -3.97
CA LEU A 455 -7.75 26.43 -3.54
C LEU A 455 -6.97 27.61 -2.94
N GLY A 456 -5.97 27.32 -2.11
CA GLY A 456 -5.08 28.31 -1.50
C GLY A 456 -4.32 29.17 -2.52
N ASN A 457 -4.05 28.66 -3.70
CA ASN A 457 -3.40 29.40 -4.78
C ASN A 457 -4.40 30.24 -5.60
N ALA A 458 -5.64 29.78 -5.78
CA ALA A 458 -6.65 30.47 -6.57
C ALA A 458 -7.26 31.69 -5.85
N PHE A 459 -7.62 31.55 -4.58
CA PHE A 459 -8.28 32.60 -3.81
C PHE A 459 -7.47 33.90 -3.67
N PRO A 460 -6.16 33.89 -3.40
CA PRO A 460 -5.37 35.13 -3.29
C PRO A 460 -5.35 35.96 -4.57
N ILE A 461 -5.38 35.32 -5.74
CA ILE A 461 -5.47 36.03 -7.02
C ILE A 461 -6.77 36.83 -7.11
N VAL A 462 -7.89 36.21 -6.71
CA VAL A 462 -9.20 36.87 -6.67
C VAL A 462 -9.18 38.02 -5.66
N PHE A 463 -8.63 37.80 -4.45
CA PHE A 463 -8.53 38.87 -3.43
C PHE A 463 -7.62 39.99 -3.86
N LEU A 464 -6.50 39.70 -4.54
CA LEU A 464 -5.63 40.71 -5.10
C LEU A 464 -6.36 41.57 -6.15
N LEU A 465 -7.09 40.93 -7.06
CA LEU A 465 -7.89 41.65 -8.07
C LEU A 465 -8.93 42.57 -7.43
N VAL A 466 -9.66 42.05 -6.42
CA VAL A 466 -10.63 42.84 -5.67
C VAL A 466 -9.94 44.01 -4.90
N ALA A 467 -8.77 43.75 -4.29
CA ALA A 467 -7.99 44.77 -3.61
C ALA A 467 -7.57 45.90 -4.55
N VAL A 468 -7.09 45.55 -5.74
CA VAL A 468 -6.71 46.51 -6.80
C VAL A 468 -7.92 47.31 -7.25
N MET A 469 -9.05 46.67 -7.55
CA MET A 469 -10.27 47.38 -7.99
C MET A 469 -10.87 48.27 -6.92
N MET A 470 -10.90 47.81 -5.67
CA MET A 470 -11.36 48.62 -4.53
C MET A 470 -10.44 49.81 -4.25
N SER A 471 -9.11 49.60 -4.32
CA SER A 471 -8.14 50.66 -4.16
C SER A 471 -8.28 51.68 -5.28
N LEU A 472 -8.38 51.25 -6.54
CA LEU A 472 -8.59 52.13 -7.69
C LEU A 472 -9.80 53.00 -7.50
N THR A 473 -10.97 52.41 -7.20
CA THR A 473 -12.21 53.16 -7.01
C THR A 473 -12.15 54.13 -5.81
N ALA A 474 -11.57 53.67 -4.68
CA ALA A 474 -11.42 54.49 -3.49
C ALA A 474 -10.48 55.70 -3.72
N MET A 475 -9.36 55.47 -4.43
CA MET A 475 -8.36 56.49 -4.70
C MET A 475 -8.83 57.47 -5.77
N ALA A 476 -9.45 56.99 -6.86
CA ALA A 476 -9.99 57.88 -7.90
C ALA A 476 -10.99 58.85 -7.28
N ARG A 477 -11.93 58.32 -6.47
CA ARG A 477 -12.90 59.17 -5.78
C ARG A 477 -12.29 60.14 -4.76
N MET A 478 -11.21 59.71 -4.06
CA MET A 478 -10.51 60.58 -3.10
C MET A 478 -9.78 61.70 -3.79
N VAL A 479 -9.10 61.42 -4.92
CA VAL A 479 -8.43 62.44 -5.74
C VAL A 479 -9.44 63.41 -6.36
N GLU A 480 -10.61 62.92 -6.80
CA GLU A 480 -11.67 63.74 -7.35
C GLU A 480 -12.28 64.67 -6.29
N GLU A 481 -12.56 64.18 -5.07
CA GLU A 481 -13.04 64.98 -3.95
C GLU A 481 -12.04 66.09 -3.53
N ASP A 482 -10.73 65.82 -3.61
CA ASP A 482 -9.63 66.71 -3.23
C ASP A 482 -9.16 67.62 -4.37
N ARG A 483 -9.77 67.62 -5.55
CA ARG A 483 -9.36 68.43 -6.73
C ARG A 483 -9.07 69.89 -6.40
N GLY A 484 -9.91 70.53 -5.54
CA GLY A 484 -9.68 71.91 -5.08
C GLY A 484 -8.40 72.12 -4.26
N LEU A 485 -8.11 71.15 -3.38
CA LEU A 485 -6.88 71.10 -2.59
C LEU A 485 -5.64 70.86 -3.47
N ILE A 486 -5.74 69.93 -4.43
CA ILE A 486 -4.68 69.66 -5.40
C ILE A 486 -4.34 70.88 -6.20
N GLY A 487 -5.35 71.64 -6.68
CA GLY A 487 -5.17 72.90 -7.38
C GLY A 487 -4.47 73.98 -6.51
N THR A 488 -4.77 74.04 -5.22
CA THR A 488 -4.13 74.93 -4.26
C THR A 488 -2.66 74.53 -4.07
N TYR A 489 -2.32 73.28 -3.91
CA TYR A 489 -0.95 72.80 -3.76
C TYR A 489 -0.11 73.04 -5.03
N THR A 490 -0.65 72.81 -6.21
CA THR A 490 0.02 73.05 -7.48
C THR A 490 0.21 74.56 -7.70
N GLY A 491 -0.73 75.44 -7.28
CA GLY A 491 -0.60 76.88 -7.28
C GLY A 491 0.47 77.38 -6.33
N LEU A 492 0.73 76.71 -5.22
CA LEU A 492 1.82 76.99 -4.27
C LEU A 492 3.17 76.42 -4.74
N GLY A 493 3.26 75.76 -5.90
CA GLY A 493 4.52 75.30 -6.48
C GLY A 493 4.91 73.86 -6.09
N TYR A 494 4.01 73.06 -5.45
CA TYR A 494 4.27 71.64 -5.18
C TYR A 494 4.23 70.83 -6.47
N GLY A 495 5.23 69.99 -6.69
CA GLY A 495 5.26 69.08 -7.84
C GLY A 495 4.18 67.98 -7.76
N ARG A 496 3.72 67.50 -8.89
CA ARG A 496 2.70 66.41 -8.98
C ARG A 496 3.05 65.18 -8.16
N LEU A 497 4.35 64.80 -8.11
CA LEU A 497 4.81 63.66 -7.30
C LEU A 497 4.67 63.91 -5.78
N ALA A 498 4.87 65.17 -5.31
CA ALA A 498 4.68 65.51 -3.91
C ALA A 498 3.20 65.44 -3.51
N VAL A 499 2.29 65.82 -4.40
CA VAL A 499 0.86 65.73 -4.16
C VAL A 499 0.40 64.25 -4.21
N ALA A 500 0.86 63.49 -5.21
CA ALA A 500 0.54 62.06 -5.33
C ALA A 500 1.08 61.25 -4.16
N SER A 501 2.21 61.62 -3.56
CA SER A 501 2.79 60.88 -2.41
C SER A 501 1.84 60.80 -1.20
N ARG A 502 0.92 61.72 -1.01
CA ARG A 502 -0.09 61.69 0.06
C ARG A 502 -1.01 60.47 -0.07
N TYR A 503 -1.48 60.20 -1.28
CA TYR A 503 -2.35 59.10 -1.60
C TYR A 503 -1.60 57.77 -1.61
N LEU A 504 -0.34 57.78 -2.12
CA LEU A 504 0.55 56.63 -2.10
C LEU A 504 0.90 56.19 -0.68
N LEU A 505 1.23 57.12 0.20
CA LEU A 505 1.48 56.82 1.61
C LEU A 505 0.25 56.31 2.33
N PHE A 506 -0.95 56.86 2.04
CA PHE A 506 -2.19 56.39 2.58
C PHE A 506 -2.45 54.91 2.21
N ALA A 507 -2.30 54.58 0.93
CA ALA A 507 -2.46 53.20 0.42
C ALA A 507 -1.38 52.28 0.98
N LEU A 508 -0.13 52.74 1.04
CA LEU A 508 0.99 51.97 1.59
C LEU A 508 0.74 51.58 3.06
N PHE A 509 0.41 52.58 3.90
CA PHE A 509 0.15 52.30 5.32
C PHE A 509 -1.08 51.43 5.54
N ALA A 510 -2.13 51.61 4.76
CA ALA A 510 -3.30 50.72 4.82
C ALA A 510 -2.94 49.28 4.48
N CYS A 511 -2.12 49.08 3.42
CA CYS A 511 -1.67 47.72 3.04
C CYS A 511 -0.67 47.15 4.04
N LEU A 512 0.27 47.94 4.59
CA LEU A 512 1.21 47.42 5.58
C LEU A 512 0.54 47.03 6.88
N ILE A 513 -0.42 47.81 7.37
CA ILE A 513 -1.19 47.47 8.56
C ILE A 513 -2.11 46.25 8.28
N GLY A 514 -2.84 46.27 7.16
CA GLY A 514 -3.68 45.15 6.74
C GLY A 514 -2.85 43.91 6.49
N GLY A 515 -1.76 43.98 5.74
CA GLY A 515 -0.86 42.86 5.47
C GLY A 515 -0.17 42.32 6.72
N GLY A 516 0.29 43.19 7.63
CA GLY A 516 0.88 42.79 8.91
C GLY A 516 -0.10 42.01 9.81
N LEU A 517 -1.33 42.51 9.95
CA LEU A 517 -2.40 41.82 10.65
C LEU A 517 -2.80 40.54 9.89
N GLY A 518 -2.76 40.57 8.56
CA GLY A 518 -2.99 39.42 7.68
C GLY A 518 -1.97 38.33 7.89
N LEU A 519 -0.68 38.63 8.10
CA LEU A 519 0.34 37.63 8.44
C LEU A 519 0.06 36.96 9.78
N ILE A 520 -0.32 37.73 10.80
CA ILE A 520 -0.66 37.15 12.12
C ILE A 520 -1.87 36.20 11.99
N ALA A 521 -2.94 36.65 11.33
CA ALA A 521 -4.13 35.82 11.11
C ALA A 521 -3.81 34.61 10.20
N GLY A 522 -2.97 34.79 9.20
CA GLY A 522 -2.57 33.76 8.24
C GLY A 522 -1.69 32.67 8.86
N PHE A 523 -0.70 33.01 9.68
CA PHE A 523 0.18 32.00 10.26
C PHE A 523 -0.31 31.37 11.56
N LEU A 524 -1.25 32.01 12.27
CA LEU A 524 -1.79 31.50 13.52
C LEU A 524 -3.23 31.00 13.39
N GLY A 525 -4.10 31.78 12.76
CA GLY A 525 -5.53 31.54 12.74
C GLY A 525 -5.94 30.47 11.72
N ILE A 526 -5.57 30.65 10.47
CA ILE A 526 -5.97 29.74 9.39
C ILE A 526 -5.34 28.36 9.51
N PRO A 527 -4.02 28.20 9.79
CA PRO A 527 -3.44 26.87 10.02
C PRO A 527 -4.04 26.18 11.22
N ALA A 528 -4.30 26.87 12.33
CA ALA A 528 -4.97 26.26 13.49
C ALA A 528 -6.36 25.73 13.14
N PHE A 529 -7.14 26.48 12.35
CA PHE A 529 -8.45 26.04 11.87
C PHE A 529 -8.32 24.83 10.92
N LEU A 530 -7.41 24.90 9.95
CA LEU A 530 -7.16 23.83 8.99
C LEU A 530 -6.75 22.54 9.70
N LEU A 531 -5.87 22.64 10.71
CA LEU A 531 -5.47 21.48 11.51
C LEU A 531 -6.62 20.85 12.30
N VAL A 532 -7.58 21.65 12.78
CA VAL A 532 -8.80 21.09 13.41
C VAL A 532 -9.60 20.28 12.40
N VAL A 533 -9.74 20.76 11.17
CA VAL A 533 -10.42 20.05 10.08
C VAL A 533 -9.66 18.76 9.70
N LEU A 534 -8.36 18.87 9.49
CA LEU A 534 -7.51 17.72 9.13
C LEU A 534 -7.46 16.65 10.22
N ARG A 535 -7.43 17.02 11.50
CA ARG A 535 -7.53 16.08 12.63
C ARG A 535 -8.86 15.36 12.69
N GLY A 536 -9.91 15.92 12.13
CA GLY A 536 -11.19 15.23 11.92
C GLY A 536 -11.14 14.17 10.81
N LEU A 537 -10.11 14.16 9.97
CA LEU A 537 -9.93 13.21 8.87
C LEU A 537 -8.78 12.24 9.13
N TYR A 538 -7.66 12.75 9.65
CA TYR A 538 -6.40 12.03 9.82
C TYR A 538 -5.87 12.14 11.25
N VAL A 539 -5.18 11.11 11.70
CA VAL A 539 -4.38 11.14 12.92
C VAL A 539 -2.99 11.67 12.54
N MET A 540 -2.69 12.89 12.95
CA MET A 540 -1.39 13.54 12.69
C MET A 540 -0.66 13.73 14.02
N PRO A 541 0.33 12.90 14.35
CA PRO A 541 1.20 13.13 15.49
C PRO A 541 2.13 14.32 15.25
N ASP A 542 2.41 15.08 16.30
CA ASP A 542 3.48 16.09 16.35
C ASP A 542 3.45 17.20 15.28
N VAL A 543 2.26 17.78 15.03
CA VAL A 543 2.14 18.95 14.15
C VAL A 543 2.72 20.20 14.83
N ARG A 544 3.70 20.81 14.21
CA ARG A 544 4.34 22.07 14.63
C ARG A 544 4.00 23.17 13.63
N LEU A 545 3.55 24.32 14.14
CA LEU A 545 3.33 25.50 13.32
C LEU A 545 4.69 26.16 13.06
N GLU A 546 5.10 26.24 11.81
CA GLU A 546 6.35 26.85 11.39
C GLU A 546 6.09 28.15 10.60
N TYR A 547 6.79 29.21 10.97
CA TYR A 547 6.65 30.52 10.34
C TYR A 547 7.61 30.65 9.15
N ASP A 548 7.06 30.79 7.94
CA ASP A 548 7.82 31.12 6.74
C ASP A 548 7.78 32.64 6.46
N TRP A 549 8.73 33.34 7.03
CA TRP A 549 8.78 34.80 6.91
C TRP A 549 9.07 35.27 5.47
N LEU A 550 9.78 34.48 4.68
CA LEU A 550 10.08 34.80 3.29
C LEU A 550 8.83 34.79 2.42
N TYR A 551 8.04 33.70 2.52
CA TYR A 551 6.78 33.58 1.82
C TYR A 551 5.76 34.64 2.31
N GLY A 552 5.69 34.83 3.62
CA GLY A 552 4.81 35.84 4.21
C GLY A 552 5.13 37.27 3.74
N THR A 553 6.40 37.66 3.74
CA THR A 553 6.81 39.00 3.27
C THR A 553 6.60 39.15 1.77
N ALA A 554 6.84 38.14 0.96
CA ALA A 554 6.55 38.14 -0.48
C ALA A 554 5.03 38.32 -0.74
N GLY A 555 4.18 37.67 0.04
CA GLY A 555 2.71 37.85 -0.03
C GLY A 555 2.29 39.29 0.27
N VAL A 556 2.80 39.89 1.35
CA VAL A 556 2.52 41.31 1.66
C VAL A 556 3.04 42.23 0.55
N ALA A 557 4.26 41.98 0.06
CA ALA A 557 4.85 42.81 -1.02
C ALA A 557 4.00 42.75 -2.30
N LEU A 558 3.45 41.57 -2.65
CA LEU A 558 2.57 41.42 -3.80
C LEU A 558 1.31 42.32 -3.69
N PHE A 559 0.64 42.31 -2.52
CA PHE A 559 -0.52 43.16 -2.27
C PHE A 559 -0.16 44.64 -2.25
N VAL A 560 0.97 45.03 -1.63
CA VAL A 560 1.46 46.42 -1.61
C VAL A 560 1.71 46.91 -3.04
N ILE A 561 2.40 46.13 -3.87
CA ILE A 561 2.69 46.49 -5.26
C ILE A 561 1.40 46.64 -6.07
N GLY A 562 0.46 45.72 -5.94
CA GLY A 562 -0.80 45.77 -6.66
C GLY A 562 -1.64 47.01 -6.30
N VAL A 563 -1.78 47.31 -5.01
CA VAL A 563 -2.57 48.46 -4.51
C VAL A 563 -1.86 49.77 -4.84
N LEU A 564 -0.52 49.85 -4.72
CA LEU A 564 0.22 51.05 -5.11
C LEU A 564 0.14 51.31 -6.62
N ALA A 565 0.22 50.30 -7.45
CA ALA A 565 0.04 50.42 -8.90
C ALA A 565 -1.34 50.99 -9.25
N ALA A 566 -2.40 50.47 -8.60
CA ALA A 566 -3.76 50.98 -8.74
C ALA A 566 -3.85 52.48 -8.30
N THR A 567 -3.20 52.80 -7.19
CA THR A 567 -3.19 54.17 -6.67
C THR A 567 -2.45 55.13 -7.61
N VAL A 568 -1.29 54.74 -8.14
CA VAL A 568 -0.54 55.53 -9.15
C VAL A 568 -1.39 55.74 -10.38
N TYR A 569 -2.05 54.69 -10.89
CA TYR A 569 -2.93 54.81 -12.04
C TYR A 569 -4.08 55.80 -11.80
N ALA A 570 -4.75 55.72 -10.65
CA ALA A 570 -5.80 56.65 -10.28
C ALA A 570 -5.28 58.13 -10.20
N CYS A 571 -4.12 58.32 -9.58
CA CYS A 571 -3.50 59.65 -9.49
C CYS A 571 -3.11 60.22 -10.86
N VAL A 572 -2.57 59.40 -11.78
CA VAL A 572 -2.17 59.85 -13.12
C VAL A 572 -3.40 60.17 -13.98
N GLN A 573 -4.49 59.46 -13.80
CA GLN A 573 -5.71 59.71 -14.58
C GLN A 573 -6.45 60.97 -14.14
N GLU A 574 -6.42 61.30 -12.85
CA GLU A 574 -7.24 62.39 -12.27
C GLU A 574 -6.44 63.69 -12.01
N MET A 575 -5.09 63.67 -11.99
CA MET A 575 -4.17 64.83 -11.85
C MET A 575 -3.61 65.27 -13.20
#